data_c76017249308f6ac6123712e4d9fbf93
#
_entry.id   c76017249308f6ac6123712e4d9fbf93
#
_cell.length_a   1.000
_cell.length_b   1.000
_cell.length_c   1.000
_cell.angle_alpha   90.00
_cell.angle_beta   90.00
_cell.angle_gamma   90.00
#
_symmetry.space_group_name_H-M   'P 1'
#
loop_
_entity.id
_entity.type
_entity.pdbx_description
1 polymer ?
#
loop_
_entity_poly.entity_id
_entity_poly.type
_entity_poly.pdbx_seq_one_letter_code
_entity_poly.pdbx_strand_id
1 'polypeptide(L)'
;MKKILLIFLLFFSGCSIKEVLNSDPLYQKTLMHTQRAQIINSFETKALIDGVYLNPLYNELKNPTFLIGIYNDFDNSLINKEFNLTLNSQAPIKISKEISNFPYKKFPFYNEWMSYYLVEFNNTKKPFVLTYKSKHWEEVNLTF
;
A
#
# COMPACT_ATOMS: atom_id res chain seq x y z
N MET A 1 7.57 -4.05 -54.25
CA MET A 1 8.10 -5.03 -53.28
C MET A 1 8.92 -4.39 -52.14
N LYS A 2 9.83 -3.42 -52.37
CA LYS A 2 10.65 -2.80 -51.31
C LYS A 2 9.86 -2.07 -50.21
N LYS A 3 8.70 -1.49 -50.51
CA LYS A 3 7.87 -0.77 -49.53
C LYS A 3 7.11 -1.71 -48.57
N ILE A 4 6.78 -2.91 -49.01
CA ILE A 4 6.09 -3.92 -48.19
C ILE A 4 7.04 -4.52 -47.15
N LEU A 5 8.32 -4.68 -47.49
CA LEU A 5 9.33 -5.17 -46.57
C LEU A 5 9.59 -4.21 -45.41
N LEU A 6 9.50 -2.90 -45.64
CA LEU A 6 9.69 -1.88 -44.62
C LEU A 6 8.57 -1.88 -43.57
N ILE A 7 7.33 -2.13 -43.99
CA ILE A 7 6.18 -2.23 -43.11
C ILE A 7 6.27 -3.47 -42.21
N PHE A 8 6.79 -4.58 -42.75
CA PHE A 8 6.93 -5.81 -41.96
C PHE A 8 8.00 -5.70 -40.86
N LEU A 9 9.03 -4.86 -41.05
CA LEU A 9 10.05 -4.60 -40.02
C LEU A 9 9.55 -3.79 -38.83
N LEU A 10 8.52 -2.97 -39.02
CA LEU A 10 7.93 -2.17 -37.93
C LEU A 10 7.06 -3.00 -36.95
N PHE A 11 6.60 -4.18 -37.38
CA PHE A 11 5.82 -5.07 -36.50
C PHE A 11 6.68 -5.92 -35.54
N PHE A 12 7.98 -6.00 -35.75
CA PHE A 12 8.90 -6.77 -34.90
C PHE A 12 9.58 -5.93 -33.80
N SER A 13 9.34 -4.62 -33.74
CA SER A 13 9.76 -3.78 -32.63
C SER A 13 8.77 -3.85 -31.43
N GLY A 14 8.13 -5.00 -31.25
CA GLY A 14 7.33 -5.26 -30.06
C GLY A 14 8.24 -5.20 -28.82
N CYS A 15 7.90 -4.29 -27.90
CA CYS A 15 8.50 -4.24 -26.57
C CYS A 15 8.67 -5.64 -26.03
N SER A 16 9.87 -5.96 -25.62
CA SER A 16 10.22 -7.25 -25.03
C SER A 16 9.37 -7.46 -23.78
N ILE A 17 8.34 -8.27 -23.88
CA ILE A 17 7.46 -8.69 -22.79
C ILE A 17 8.26 -9.31 -21.61
N LYS A 18 9.49 -9.75 -21.86
CA LYS A 18 10.38 -10.33 -20.85
C LYS A 18 10.72 -9.36 -19.70
N GLU A 19 10.84 -8.05 -19.95
CA GLU A 19 11.14 -7.08 -18.89
C GLU A 19 9.95 -6.85 -17.97
N VAL A 20 8.73 -6.93 -18.49
CA VAL A 20 7.50 -6.75 -17.71
C VAL A 20 7.21 -7.98 -16.83
N LEU A 21 7.62 -9.17 -17.26
CA LEU A 21 7.41 -10.43 -16.53
C LEU A 21 8.52 -10.75 -15.53
N ASN A 22 9.64 -10.04 -15.58
CA ASN A 22 10.77 -10.22 -14.66
C ASN A 22 10.60 -9.31 -13.41
N SER A 23 9.39 -9.25 -12.89
CA SER A 23 9.12 -8.52 -11.65
C SER A 23 9.85 -9.21 -10.50
N ASP A 24 10.54 -8.42 -9.69
CA ASP A 24 11.18 -8.84 -8.45
C ASP A 24 10.21 -9.74 -7.65
N PRO A 25 10.59 -10.96 -7.25
CA PRO A 25 9.73 -11.84 -6.45
C PRO A 25 9.20 -11.18 -5.18
N LEU A 26 9.97 -10.27 -4.59
CA LEU A 26 9.53 -9.47 -3.43
C LEU A 26 8.39 -8.53 -3.84
N TYR A 27 8.46 -7.91 -5.00
CA TYR A 27 7.40 -7.05 -5.51
C TYR A 27 6.08 -7.81 -5.69
N GLN A 28 6.12 -8.99 -6.34
CA GLN A 28 4.94 -9.83 -6.51
C GLN A 28 4.35 -10.27 -5.18
N LYS A 29 5.21 -10.75 -4.28
CA LYS A 29 4.80 -11.16 -2.94
C LYS A 29 4.18 -10.00 -2.15
N THR A 30 4.72 -8.80 -2.31
CA THR A 30 4.17 -7.59 -1.69
C THR A 30 2.78 -7.26 -2.22
N LEU A 31 2.56 -7.35 -3.54
CA LEU A 31 1.24 -7.14 -4.15
C LEU A 31 0.17 -8.05 -3.54
N MET A 32 0.49 -9.32 -3.30
CA MET A 32 -0.43 -10.31 -2.73
C MET A 32 -0.86 -9.96 -1.29
N HIS A 33 -0.06 -9.16 -0.58
CA HIS A 33 -0.30 -8.76 0.80
C HIS A 33 -0.62 -7.27 0.95
N THR A 34 -1.03 -6.64 -0.16
CA THR A 34 -1.41 -5.23 -0.19
C THR A 34 -2.90 -5.10 -0.41
N GLN A 35 -3.50 -4.20 0.35
CA GLN A 35 -4.89 -3.79 0.20
C GLN A 35 -4.94 -2.26 0.07
N ARG A 36 -5.89 -1.78 -0.70
CA ARG A 36 -6.19 -0.35 -0.89
C ARG A 36 -7.64 -0.08 -0.60
N ALA A 37 -7.90 1.00 0.11
CA ALA A 37 -9.24 1.52 0.33
C ALA A 37 -9.28 3.04 0.21
N GLN A 38 -10.45 3.59 -0.10
CA GLN A 38 -10.64 5.02 -0.25
C GLN A 38 -11.97 5.46 0.36
N ILE A 39 -11.97 6.66 0.90
CA ILE A 39 -13.17 7.36 1.34
C ILE A 39 -13.50 8.41 0.27
N ILE A 40 -14.69 8.33 -0.28
CA ILE A 40 -15.18 9.26 -1.31
C ILE A 40 -16.37 10.03 -0.74
N ASN A 41 -16.33 11.35 -0.84
CA ASN A 41 -17.44 12.22 -0.50
C ASN A 41 -17.62 13.26 -1.61
N SER A 42 -18.86 13.46 -2.06
CA SER A 42 -19.19 14.41 -3.14
C SER A 42 -18.34 14.21 -4.41
N PHE A 43 -18.10 12.97 -4.82
CA PHE A 43 -17.27 12.55 -5.96
C PHE A 43 -15.77 12.88 -5.84
N GLU A 44 -15.31 13.29 -4.66
CA GLU A 44 -13.90 13.56 -4.39
C GLU A 44 -13.31 12.51 -3.43
N THR A 45 -12.08 12.10 -3.68
CA THR A 45 -11.34 11.23 -2.75
C THR A 45 -10.90 12.05 -1.54
N LYS A 46 -11.47 11.76 -0.39
CA LYS A 46 -11.18 12.43 0.89
C LYS A 46 -10.07 11.75 1.67
N ALA A 47 -9.94 10.44 1.53
CA ALA A 47 -8.81 9.69 2.03
C ALA A 47 -8.49 8.50 1.12
N LEU A 48 -7.21 8.18 1.02
CA LEU A 48 -6.70 7.00 0.34
C LEU A 48 -5.75 6.29 1.31
N ILE A 49 -5.97 5.01 1.54
CA ILE A 49 -5.18 4.21 2.47
C ILE A 49 -4.65 2.98 1.75
N ASP A 50 -3.34 2.82 1.77
CA ASP A 50 -2.65 1.62 1.33
C ASP A 50 -2.12 0.88 2.55
N GLY A 51 -2.48 -0.39 2.69
CA GLY A 51 -1.98 -1.26 3.73
C GLY A 51 -1.21 -2.43 3.14
N VAL A 52 0.00 -2.67 3.64
CA VAL A 52 0.81 -3.84 3.30
C VAL A 52 1.06 -4.64 4.56
N TYR A 53 0.58 -5.89 4.62
CA TYR A 53 0.90 -6.80 5.71
C TYR A 53 2.32 -7.36 5.55
N LEU A 54 3.22 -7.02 6.47
CA LEU A 54 4.66 -7.26 6.30
C LEU A 54 5.14 -8.62 6.81
N ASN A 55 4.45 -9.26 7.75
CA ASN A 55 4.95 -10.50 8.34
C ASN A 55 5.21 -11.65 7.34
N PRO A 56 4.42 -11.81 6.25
CA PRO A 56 4.76 -12.80 5.24
C PRO A 56 6.02 -12.47 4.43
N LEU A 57 6.43 -11.20 4.43
CA LEU A 57 7.61 -10.71 3.70
C LEU A 57 8.87 -10.76 4.56
N TYR A 58 8.72 -10.58 5.88
CA TYR A 58 9.78 -10.43 6.86
C TYR A 58 9.52 -11.34 8.05
N ASN A 59 10.14 -12.52 8.06
CA ASN A 59 9.90 -13.57 9.06
C ASN A 59 10.37 -13.21 10.49
N GLU A 60 11.21 -12.19 10.63
CA GLU A 60 11.68 -11.66 11.90
C GLU A 60 10.63 -10.86 12.69
N LEU A 61 9.56 -10.45 12.03
CA LEU A 61 8.47 -9.71 12.67
C LEU A 61 7.62 -10.64 13.52
N LYS A 62 7.59 -10.39 14.83
CA LYS A 62 6.85 -11.21 15.81
C LYS A 62 5.39 -10.80 15.93
N ASN A 63 5.14 -9.51 15.88
CA ASN A 63 3.81 -8.92 15.98
C ASN A 63 3.25 -8.57 14.60
N PRO A 64 1.92 -8.52 14.43
CA PRO A 64 1.32 -8.05 13.20
C PRO A 64 1.81 -6.63 12.86
N THR A 65 2.54 -6.51 11.77
CA THR A 65 3.18 -5.26 11.35
C THR A 65 2.74 -4.91 9.94
N PHE A 66 2.37 -3.66 9.75
CA PHE A 66 1.89 -3.13 8.49
C PHE A 66 2.69 -1.90 8.07
N LEU A 67 2.96 -1.79 6.78
CA LEU A 67 3.31 -0.52 6.15
C LEU A 67 2.00 0.15 5.72
N ILE A 68 1.75 1.34 6.23
CA ILE A 68 0.55 2.12 5.93
C ILE A 68 0.96 3.37 5.16
N GLY A 69 0.47 3.49 3.92
CA GLY A 69 0.49 4.73 3.16
C GLY A 69 -0.84 5.44 3.35
N ILE A 70 -0.82 6.75 3.59
CA ILE A 70 -2.03 7.52 3.79
C ILE A 70 -1.98 8.85 3.05
N TYR A 71 -3.08 9.16 2.39
CA TYR A 71 -3.44 10.48 1.91
C TYR A 71 -4.76 10.90 2.54
N ASN A 72 -4.83 12.09 3.06
CA ASN A 72 -6.06 12.78 3.44
C ASN A 72 -6.06 14.17 2.82
N ASP A 73 -7.20 14.66 2.44
CA ASP A 73 -7.36 16.02 1.91
C ASP A 73 -7.13 17.11 2.99
N PHE A 74 -7.11 16.72 4.26
CA PHE A 74 -6.87 17.59 5.42
C PHE A 74 -5.43 17.53 5.92
N ASP A 75 -4.97 16.33 6.30
CA ASP A 75 -3.66 16.08 6.90
C ASP A 75 -3.29 14.61 6.76
N ASN A 76 -2.11 14.33 6.25
CA ASN A 76 -1.58 12.97 6.05
C ASN A 76 -0.95 12.38 7.33
N SER A 77 -1.29 12.86 8.50
CA SER A 77 -0.72 12.40 9.77
C SER A 77 -1.63 11.36 10.45
N LEU A 78 -1.10 10.15 10.67
CA LEU A 78 -1.75 9.15 11.54
C LEU A 78 -1.57 9.46 13.05
N ILE A 79 -0.71 10.41 13.38
CA ILE A 79 -0.44 10.78 14.78
C ILE A 79 -1.43 11.84 15.28
N ASN A 80 -2.21 12.39 14.37
CA ASN A 80 -3.24 13.37 14.70
C ASN A 80 -4.43 12.68 15.40
N LYS A 81 -5.01 13.32 16.42
CA LYS A 81 -6.19 12.84 17.15
C LYS A 81 -7.48 12.79 16.31
N GLU A 82 -7.46 13.33 15.10
CA GLU A 82 -8.58 13.33 14.16
C GLU A 82 -8.73 12.03 13.37
N PHE A 83 -7.69 11.20 13.40
CA PHE A 83 -7.67 9.92 12.72
C PHE A 83 -7.38 8.79 13.69
N ASN A 84 -8.02 7.67 13.47
CA ASN A 84 -7.81 6.46 14.25
C ASN A 84 -7.57 5.27 13.34
N LEU A 85 -6.54 4.49 13.67
CA LEU A 85 -6.23 3.24 13.00
C LEU A 85 -6.29 2.10 14.00
N THR A 86 -7.06 1.06 13.71
CA THR A 86 -7.17 -0.11 14.58
C THR A 86 -7.04 -1.40 13.79
N LEU A 87 -6.56 -2.46 14.42
CA LEU A 87 -6.56 -3.83 13.90
C LEU A 87 -7.48 -4.68 14.77
N ASN A 88 -8.56 -5.23 14.18
CA ASN A 88 -9.59 -5.97 14.93
C ASN A 88 -10.05 -5.21 16.19
N SER A 89 -10.30 -3.90 16.05
CA SER A 89 -10.70 -2.96 17.11
C SER A 89 -9.61 -2.69 18.18
N GLN A 90 -8.38 -3.17 18.01
CA GLN A 90 -7.26 -2.89 18.90
C GLN A 90 -6.42 -1.73 18.37
N ALA A 91 -6.03 -0.82 19.26
CA ALA A 91 -5.11 0.26 18.92
C ALA A 91 -3.69 -0.28 18.62
N PRO A 92 -2.90 0.40 17.79
CA PRO A 92 -1.52 0.04 17.56
C PRO A 92 -0.68 0.22 18.84
N ILE A 93 0.31 -0.67 19.02
CA ILE A 93 1.30 -0.53 20.10
C ILE A 93 2.44 0.40 19.71
N LYS A 94 2.67 0.56 18.39
CA LYS A 94 3.71 1.43 17.87
C LYS A 94 3.34 1.99 16.51
N ILE A 95 3.55 3.30 16.33
CA ILE A 95 3.47 3.98 15.03
C ILE A 95 4.79 4.71 14.81
N SER A 96 5.47 4.42 13.72
CA SER A 96 6.74 5.05 13.36
C SER A 96 6.61 5.73 12.00
N LYS A 97 6.83 7.02 11.93
CA LYS A 97 6.90 7.80 10.67
C LYS A 97 8.30 7.74 10.04
N GLU A 98 9.35 7.64 10.88
CA GLU A 98 10.73 7.52 10.41
C GLU A 98 11.01 6.08 9.97
N ILE A 99 10.91 5.84 8.67
CA ILE A 99 11.15 4.55 8.03
C ILE A 99 12.40 4.62 7.14
N SER A 100 13.38 5.43 7.53
CA SER A 100 14.60 5.69 6.73
C SER A 100 15.35 4.40 6.35
N ASN A 101 15.31 3.38 7.20
CA ASN A 101 15.99 2.10 6.98
C ASN A 101 15.10 1.05 6.27
N PHE A 102 13.85 1.37 5.99
CA PHE A 102 12.91 0.45 5.37
C PHE A 102 12.72 0.80 3.89
N PRO A 103 12.84 -0.14 2.95
CA PRO A 103 12.81 0.15 1.52
C PRO A 103 11.39 0.42 0.98
N TYR A 104 10.57 1.22 1.70
CA TYR A 104 9.17 1.47 1.35
C TYR A 104 8.98 2.08 -0.04
N LYS A 105 9.97 2.81 -0.57
CA LYS A 105 9.94 3.36 -1.93
C LYS A 105 9.96 2.29 -3.02
N LYS A 106 10.32 1.05 -2.69
CA LYS A 106 10.30 -0.09 -3.60
C LYS A 106 8.94 -0.81 -3.61
N PHE A 107 8.02 -0.40 -2.76
CA PHE A 107 6.70 -1.03 -2.70
C PHE A 107 5.81 -0.59 -3.87
N PRO A 108 4.93 -1.48 -4.36
CA PRO A 108 4.14 -1.27 -5.59
C PRO A 108 3.30 0.00 -5.62
N PHE A 109 2.87 0.48 -4.44
CA PHE A 109 1.98 1.64 -4.32
C PHE A 109 2.67 2.87 -3.75
N TYR A 110 4.01 2.89 -3.77
CA TYR A 110 4.72 4.08 -3.32
C TYR A 110 4.32 5.31 -4.13
N ASN A 111 4.04 6.39 -3.41
CA ASN A 111 3.66 7.66 -3.98
C ASN A 111 4.22 8.80 -3.14
N GLU A 112 4.78 9.84 -3.77
CA GLU A 112 5.45 10.95 -3.06
C GLU A 112 4.48 11.87 -2.30
N TRP A 113 3.21 11.90 -2.67
CA TRP A 113 2.20 12.72 -1.99
C TRP A 113 1.49 12.00 -0.82
N MET A 114 1.83 10.76 -0.54
CA MET A 114 1.37 10.01 0.63
C MET A 114 2.38 10.06 1.76
N SER A 115 1.90 10.03 3.00
CA SER A 115 2.73 9.77 4.18
C SER A 115 2.75 8.30 4.51
N TYR A 116 3.92 7.76 4.86
CA TYR A 116 4.09 6.34 5.16
C TYR A 116 4.45 6.13 6.63
N TYR A 117 3.86 5.07 7.20
CA TYR A 117 4.03 4.69 8.61
C TYR A 117 4.26 3.20 8.71
N LEU A 118 5.18 2.82 9.59
CA LEU A 118 5.29 1.44 10.05
C LEU A 118 4.46 1.31 11.33
N VAL A 119 3.46 0.43 11.30
CA VAL A 119 2.48 0.28 12.38
C VAL A 119 2.49 -1.15 12.89
N GLU A 120 2.69 -1.30 14.19
CA GLU A 120 2.75 -2.58 14.88
C GLU A 120 1.56 -2.71 15.84
N PHE A 121 0.94 -3.89 15.86
CA PHE A 121 -0.20 -4.21 16.71
C PHE A 121 0.12 -5.39 17.64
N ASN A 122 -0.62 -5.51 18.73
CA ASN A 122 -0.60 -6.73 19.53
C ASN A 122 -1.06 -7.93 18.71
N ASN A 123 -0.56 -9.11 19.08
CA ASN A 123 -0.95 -10.34 18.41
C ASN A 123 -2.46 -10.56 18.54
N THR A 124 -3.12 -10.77 17.42
CA THR A 124 -4.56 -11.01 17.32
C THR A 124 -4.83 -12.11 16.30
N LYS A 125 -6.07 -12.63 16.30
CA LYS A 125 -6.46 -13.73 15.40
C LYS A 125 -6.82 -13.20 14.01
N LYS A 126 -6.50 -13.97 12.98
CA LYS A 126 -6.99 -13.74 11.60
C LYS A 126 -8.49 -14.05 11.51
N PRO A 127 -9.22 -13.44 10.55
CA PRO A 127 -8.74 -12.47 9.59
C PRO A 127 -8.37 -11.13 10.23
N PHE A 128 -7.39 -10.44 9.66
CA PHE A 128 -7.01 -9.11 10.09
C PHE A 128 -7.89 -8.08 9.39
N VAL A 129 -8.64 -7.32 10.16
CA VAL A 129 -9.42 -6.18 9.67
C VAL A 129 -8.77 -4.91 10.20
N LEU A 130 -8.07 -4.22 9.33
CA LEU A 130 -7.48 -2.93 9.61
C LEU A 130 -8.52 -1.86 9.28
N THR A 131 -8.96 -1.12 10.30
CA THR A 131 -9.97 -0.07 10.18
C THR A 131 -9.31 1.29 10.31
N TYR A 132 -9.49 2.12 9.29
CA TYR A 132 -9.15 3.54 9.34
C TYR A 132 -10.42 4.35 9.52
N LYS A 133 -10.44 5.21 10.52
CA LYS A 133 -11.57 6.07 10.85
C LYS A 133 -11.14 7.53 10.93
N SER A 134 -11.82 8.39 10.20
CA SER A 134 -11.70 9.84 10.28
C SER A 134 -12.83 10.42 11.13
N LYS A 135 -12.58 11.53 11.82
CA LYS A 135 -13.65 12.29 12.46
C LYS A 135 -14.51 13.08 11.47
N HIS A 136 -13.94 13.37 10.30
CA HIS A 136 -14.57 14.21 9.29
C HIS A 136 -15.31 13.41 8.23
N TRP A 137 -14.89 12.14 8.02
CA TRP A 137 -15.40 11.25 7.00
C TRP A 137 -15.79 9.91 7.62
N GLU A 138 -16.28 9.02 6.78
CA GLU A 138 -16.62 7.65 7.18
C GLU A 138 -15.37 6.83 7.54
N GLU A 139 -15.60 5.60 8.00
CA GLU A 139 -14.57 4.61 8.21
C GLU A 139 -14.42 3.69 7.00
N VAL A 140 -13.23 3.11 6.81
CA VAL A 140 -12.95 2.15 5.77
C VAL A 140 -12.10 1.00 6.31
N ASN A 141 -12.33 -0.19 5.77
CA ASN A 141 -11.70 -1.42 6.20
C ASN A 141 -10.81 -2.02 5.09
N LEU A 142 -9.65 -2.53 5.52
CA LEU A 142 -8.73 -3.35 4.73
C LEU A 142 -8.69 -4.73 5.38
N THR A 143 -8.92 -5.79 4.60
CA THR A 143 -8.95 -7.18 5.13
C THR A 143 -7.77 -7.99 4.57
N PHE A 144 -7.00 -8.66 5.47
CA PHE A 144 -5.81 -9.44 5.15
C PHE A 144 -5.90 -10.90 5.63
#